data_0aea41ca053abd73ab63d6481104bc10
#
_entry.id   0aea41ca053abd73ab63d6481104bc10
#
_cell.length_a   1.000
_cell.length_b   1.000
_cell.length_c   1.000
_cell.angle_alpha   90.00
_cell.angle_beta   90.00
_cell.angle_gamma   90.00
#
_symmetry.space_group_name_H-M   'P 1'
#
loop_
_entity.id
_entity.type
_entity.pdbx_description
1 polymer ?
#
loop_
_entity_poly.entity_id
_entity_poly.type
_entity_poly.pdbx_seq_one_letter_code
_entity_poly.pdbx_strand_id
1 'polypeptide(L)'
;MDGDFADLLLLSTMTLATQCADGEPHAADVYFTSDEEVNLYFFSDPISQHGLDISHNPRAAVTIHPENPGWEDIRGLQMRGEVQWVEPGLEWDLAWERYAAKFPFVAGLKAVVERNQLFVFLPRWIRLVDNRRGFGYQEEWIRSAEGQMEVSDSGWRRFQPENELPGETRG
;
A
#
# COMPACT_ATOMS: atom_id res chain seq x y z
N MET A 1 3.26 13.28 -6.53
CA MET A 1 3.78 11.99 -7.01
C MET A 1 3.83 12.08 -8.52
N ASP A 2 4.87 11.54 -9.15
CA ASP A 2 5.09 11.64 -10.59
C ASP A 2 4.54 10.42 -11.39
N GLY A 3 4.73 10.43 -12.75
CA GLY A 3 4.26 9.35 -13.60
C GLY A 3 4.86 7.98 -13.28
N ASP A 4 6.14 7.93 -12.89
CA ASP A 4 6.81 6.66 -12.52
C ASP A 4 6.19 6.02 -11.27
N PHE A 5 5.75 6.85 -10.31
CA PHE A 5 5.00 6.38 -9.15
C PHE A 5 3.64 5.80 -9.55
N ALA A 6 2.90 6.51 -10.40
CA ALA A 6 1.57 6.08 -10.86
C ALA A 6 1.65 4.76 -11.65
N ASP A 7 2.68 4.57 -12.47
CA ASP A 7 2.90 3.33 -13.23
C ASP A 7 3.06 2.10 -12.32
N LEU A 8 3.69 2.27 -11.16
CA LEU A 8 3.84 1.17 -10.19
C LEU A 8 2.49 0.77 -9.59
N LEU A 9 1.56 1.70 -9.40
CA LEU A 9 0.20 1.39 -8.92
C LEU A 9 -0.67 0.66 -9.95
N LEU A 10 -0.28 0.67 -11.24
CA LEU A 10 -0.94 -0.10 -12.29
C LEU A 10 -0.56 -1.59 -12.26
N LEU A 11 0.50 -1.98 -11.56
CA LEU A 11 0.89 -3.39 -11.42
C LEU A 11 -0.22 -4.20 -10.75
N SER A 12 -0.30 -5.48 -11.10
CA SER A 12 -1.42 -6.35 -10.69
C SER A 12 -1.35 -6.78 -9.24
N THR A 13 -0.13 -7.02 -8.73
CA THR A 13 0.10 -7.61 -7.41
C THR A 13 0.96 -6.72 -6.53
N MET A 14 0.74 -6.84 -5.24
CA MET A 14 1.61 -6.33 -4.19
C MET A 14 1.99 -7.47 -3.26
N THR A 15 3.18 -7.41 -2.67
CA THR A 15 3.53 -8.27 -1.54
C THR A 15 3.09 -7.59 -0.25
N LEU A 16 2.16 -8.23 0.47
CA LEU A 16 1.67 -7.81 1.77
C LEU A 16 2.44 -8.55 2.86
N ALA A 17 3.13 -7.83 3.72
CA ALA A 17 3.83 -8.37 4.88
C ALA A 17 3.05 -8.06 6.16
N THR A 18 2.76 -9.10 6.94
CA THR A 18 2.03 -9.07 8.21
C THR A 18 2.87 -9.69 9.32
N GLN A 19 2.38 -9.63 10.54
CA GLN A 19 3.01 -10.25 11.70
C GLN A 19 2.03 -11.20 12.36
N CYS A 20 2.44 -12.47 12.47
CA CYS A 20 1.70 -13.50 13.20
C CYS A 20 1.56 -13.17 14.69
N ALA A 21 0.60 -13.80 15.36
CA ALA A 21 0.34 -13.57 16.78
C ALA A 21 1.54 -13.89 17.70
N ASP A 22 2.42 -14.82 17.27
CA ASP A 22 3.67 -15.15 17.96
C ASP A 22 4.85 -14.22 17.63
N GLY A 23 4.62 -13.22 16.75
CA GLY A 23 5.61 -12.24 16.34
C GLY A 23 6.38 -12.58 15.07
N GLU A 24 6.19 -13.79 14.51
CA GLU A 24 6.85 -14.18 13.27
C GLU A 24 6.34 -13.37 12.06
N PRO A 25 7.21 -12.96 11.15
CA PRO A 25 6.81 -12.26 9.94
C PRO A 25 6.19 -13.24 8.92
N HIS A 26 5.17 -12.77 8.23
CA HIS A 26 4.54 -13.48 7.13
C HIS A 26 4.43 -12.55 5.91
N ALA A 27 4.54 -13.08 4.70
CA ALA A 27 4.38 -12.33 3.47
C ALA A 27 3.57 -13.14 2.44
N ALA A 28 2.69 -12.46 1.73
CA ALA A 28 1.86 -13.05 0.68
C ALA A 28 1.64 -12.06 -0.46
N ASP A 29 1.60 -12.56 -1.69
CA ASP A 29 1.22 -11.75 -2.84
C ASP A 29 -0.30 -11.73 -3.00
N VAL A 30 -0.85 -10.53 -3.17
CA VAL A 30 -2.27 -10.30 -3.37
C VAL A 30 -2.51 -9.37 -4.56
N TYR A 31 -3.60 -9.60 -5.30
CA TYR A 31 -4.07 -8.66 -6.32
C TYR A 31 -4.62 -7.43 -5.63
N PHE A 32 -4.31 -6.24 -6.16
CA PHE A 32 -4.76 -4.98 -5.58
C PHE A 32 -5.21 -3.97 -6.62
N THR A 33 -6.04 -3.03 -6.19
CA THR A 33 -6.30 -1.76 -6.87
C THR A 33 -6.04 -0.61 -5.92
N SER A 34 -5.89 0.61 -6.45
CA SER A 34 -5.68 1.80 -5.63
C SER A 34 -6.72 2.87 -5.95
N ASP A 35 -6.98 3.75 -5.00
CA ASP A 35 -7.70 5.00 -5.21
C ASP A 35 -6.73 6.17 -5.44
N GLU A 36 -7.29 7.37 -5.55
CA GLU A 36 -6.57 8.62 -5.80
C GLU A 36 -5.75 9.07 -4.58
N GLU A 37 -6.09 8.57 -3.39
CA GLU A 37 -5.38 8.81 -2.13
C GLU A 37 -4.28 7.78 -1.86
N VAL A 38 -4.07 6.84 -2.80
CA VAL A 38 -3.09 5.74 -2.67
C VAL A 38 -3.49 4.73 -1.56
N ASN A 39 -4.77 4.62 -1.22
CA ASN A 39 -5.24 3.47 -0.45
C ASN A 39 -5.27 2.25 -1.37
N LEU A 40 -4.86 1.09 -0.85
CA LEU A 40 -4.75 -0.14 -1.66
C LEU A 40 -5.82 -1.13 -1.22
N TYR A 41 -6.71 -1.51 -2.14
CA TYR A 41 -7.81 -2.43 -1.89
C TYR A 41 -7.50 -3.82 -2.44
N PHE A 42 -7.78 -4.85 -1.67
CA PHE A 42 -7.56 -6.24 -2.06
C PHE A 42 -8.60 -7.17 -1.45
N PHE A 43 -8.92 -8.26 -2.16
CA PHE A 43 -9.76 -9.31 -1.65
C PHE A 43 -8.92 -10.44 -1.07
N SER A 44 -9.34 -10.96 0.09
CA SER A 44 -8.73 -12.14 0.69
C SER A 44 -9.70 -12.91 1.57
N ASP A 45 -9.40 -14.21 1.72
CA ASP A 45 -10.09 -15.04 2.70
C ASP A 45 -9.73 -14.57 4.12
N PRO A 46 -10.72 -14.22 4.97
CA PRO A 46 -10.46 -13.78 6.34
C PRO A 46 -9.78 -14.85 7.22
N ILE A 47 -9.86 -16.13 6.86
CA ILE A 47 -9.17 -17.21 7.56
C ILE A 47 -7.82 -17.57 6.96
N SER A 48 -7.37 -16.87 5.91
CA SER A 48 -5.98 -16.98 5.44
C SER A 48 -5.01 -16.50 6.52
N GLN A 49 -3.73 -16.90 6.44
CA GLN A 49 -2.75 -16.49 7.45
C GLN A 49 -2.70 -14.97 7.61
N HIS A 50 -2.58 -14.21 6.53
CA HIS A 50 -2.57 -12.74 6.62
C HIS A 50 -3.92 -12.16 7.08
N GLY A 51 -5.07 -12.81 6.80
CA GLY A 51 -6.37 -12.39 7.34
C GLY A 51 -6.41 -12.53 8.86
N LEU A 52 -5.91 -13.64 9.40
CA LEU A 52 -5.79 -13.85 10.85
C LEU A 52 -4.79 -12.89 11.49
N ASP A 53 -3.65 -12.65 10.84
CA ASP A 53 -2.62 -11.72 11.31
C ASP A 53 -3.18 -10.29 11.43
N ILE A 54 -3.89 -9.82 10.39
CA ILE A 54 -4.53 -8.50 10.35
C ILE A 54 -5.55 -8.35 11.49
N SER A 55 -6.33 -9.40 11.77
CA SER A 55 -7.32 -9.37 12.85
C SER A 55 -6.67 -9.20 14.23
N HIS A 56 -5.44 -9.69 14.40
CA HIS A 56 -4.65 -9.58 15.61
C HIS A 56 -3.85 -8.27 15.67
N ASN A 57 -3.19 -7.91 14.57
CA ASN A 57 -2.37 -6.70 14.44
C ASN A 57 -2.58 -6.08 13.05
N PRO A 58 -3.27 -4.94 12.93
CA PRO A 58 -3.55 -4.33 11.64
C PRO A 58 -2.32 -3.72 10.95
N ARG A 59 -1.18 -3.61 11.63
CA ARG A 59 0.04 -3.06 11.04
C ARG A 59 0.58 -3.98 9.97
N ALA A 60 0.88 -3.38 8.80
CA ALA A 60 1.42 -4.10 7.68
C ALA A 60 2.45 -3.26 6.92
N ALA A 61 3.26 -3.97 6.14
CA ALA A 61 4.09 -3.34 5.12
C ALA A 61 3.71 -3.90 3.74
N VAL A 62 3.91 -3.09 2.72
CA VAL A 62 3.62 -3.45 1.34
C VAL A 62 4.83 -3.13 0.47
N THR A 63 5.13 -4.01 -0.49
CA THR A 63 6.00 -3.70 -1.61
C THR A 63 5.28 -3.91 -2.94
N ILE A 64 5.53 -2.99 -3.88
CA ILE A 64 5.02 -3.08 -5.26
C ILE A 64 6.21 -2.85 -6.18
N HIS A 65 6.55 -3.83 -7.01
CA HIS A 65 7.66 -3.72 -7.95
C HIS A 65 7.41 -4.54 -9.21
N PRO A 66 7.89 -4.10 -10.40
CA PRO A 66 7.93 -4.92 -11.59
C PRO A 66 9.03 -5.98 -11.50
N GLU A 67 9.12 -6.86 -12.48
CA GLU A 67 10.33 -7.65 -12.70
C GLU A 67 11.50 -6.70 -13.00
N ASN A 68 12.63 -6.93 -12.33
CA ASN A 68 13.83 -6.12 -12.48
C ASN A 68 14.96 -7.00 -13.02
N PRO A 69 15.23 -6.96 -14.35
CA PRO A 69 16.24 -7.81 -14.96
C PRO A 69 17.67 -7.47 -14.57
N GLY A 70 17.93 -6.23 -14.14
CA GLY A 70 19.23 -5.77 -13.68
C GLY A 70 19.14 -4.83 -12.49
N TRP A 71 20.27 -4.58 -11.83
CA TRP A 71 20.30 -3.67 -10.69
C TRP A 71 19.97 -2.21 -11.07
N GLU A 72 20.26 -1.82 -12.31
CA GLU A 72 19.95 -0.49 -12.86
C GLU A 72 18.45 -0.28 -13.04
N ASP A 73 17.69 -1.38 -13.22
CA ASP A 73 16.24 -1.36 -13.44
C ASP A 73 15.45 -1.44 -12.13
N ILE A 74 16.11 -1.67 -10.99
CA ILE A 74 15.42 -1.80 -9.70
C ILE A 74 14.59 -0.56 -9.44
N ARG A 75 13.28 -0.75 -9.37
CA ARG A 75 12.31 0.27 -8.98
C ARG A 75 11.14 -0.35 -8.23
N GLY A 76 10.52 0.41 -7.35
CA GLY A 76 9.34 -0.06 -6.62
C GLY A 76 8.91 0.87 -5.51
N LEU A 77 7.76 0.56 -4.96
CA LEU A 77 7.21 1.24 -3.79
C LEU A 77 7.39 0.34 -2.56
N GLN A 78 7.78 0.95 -1.46
CA GLN A 78 7.79 0.37 -0.14
C GLN A 78 6.83 1.20 0.71
N MET A 79 5.93 0.55 1.43
CA MET A 79 4.92 1.24 2.21
C MET A 79 4.81 0.65 3.61
N ARG A 80 4.45 1.49 4.57
CA ARG A 80 4.06 1.09 5.93
C ARG A 80 2.72 1.72 6.26
N GLY A 81 1.83 0.94 6.89
CA GLY A 81 0.49 1.41 7.19
C GLY A 81 -0.30 0.41 8.02
N GLU A 82 -1.61 0.51 7.91
CA GLU A 82 -2.55 -0.39 8.59
C GLU A 82 -3.55 -0.95 7.58
N VAL A 83 -4.00 -2.17 7.83
CA VAL A 83 -5.06 -2.82 7.05
C VAL A 83 -6.35 -2.79 7.84
N GLN A 84 -7.44 -2.50 7.17
CA GLN A 84 -8.80 -2.53 7.73
C GLN A 84 -9.71 -3.32 6.83
N TRP A 85 -10.74 -3.92 7.41
CA TRP A 85 -11.84 -4.49 6.67
C TRP A 85 -12.75 -3.36 6.16
N VAL A 86 -13.17 -3.46 4.91
CA VAL A 86 -14.12 -2.51 4.30
C VAL A 86 -15.53 -3.08 4.43
N GLU A 87 -16.34 -2.40 5.23
CA GLU A 87 -17.75 -2.75 5.41
C GLU A 87 -18.55 -2.53 4.12
N PRO A 88 -19.60 -3.34 3.87
CA PRO A 88 -20.51 -3.10 2.76
C PRO A 88 -21.10 -1.68 2.77
N GLY A 89 -20.97 -0.96 1.67
CA GLY A 89 -21.41 0.43 1.53
C GLY A 89 -20.72 1.13 0.36
N LEU A 90 -20.81 2.45 0.32
CA LEU A 90 -20.29 3.25 -0.80
C LEU A 90 -18.80 3.03 -1.07
N GLU A 91 -17.98 2.95 -0.01
CA GLU A 91 -16.54 2.69 -0.16
C GLU A 91 -16.29 1.31 -0.80
N TRP A 92 -17.01 0.29 -0.33
CA TRP A 92 -16.94 -1.06 -0.88
C TRP A 92 -17.32 -1.08 -2.37
N ASP A 93 -18.43 -0.41 -2.73
CA ASP A 93 -18.92 -0.36 -4.11
C ASP A 93 -17.91 0.32 -5.05
N LEU A 94 -17.35 1.45 -4.64
CA LEU A 94 -16.32 2.16 -5.40
C LEU A 94 -15.04 1.36 -5.55
N ALA A 95 -14.58 0.70 -4.49
CA ALA A 95 -13.41 -0.17 -4.53
C ALA A 95 -13.65 -1.39 -5.44
N TRP A 96 -14.85 -1.98 -5.38
CA TRP A 96 -15.25 -3.07 -6.27
C TRP A 96 -15.24 -2.64 -7.74
N GLU A 97 -15.80 -1.49 -8.08
CA GLU A 97 -15.81 -0.97 -9.45
C GLU A 97 -14.37 -0.81 -9.99
N ARG A 98 -13.47 -0.21 -9.20
CA ARG A 98 -12.05 -0.08 -9.56
C ARG A 98 -11.37 -1.44 -9.72
N TYR A 99 -11.63 -2.36 -8.80
CA TYR A 99 -11.05 -3.70 -8.82
C TYR A 99 -11.51 -4.50 -10.05
N ALA A 100 -12.80 -4.49 -10.35
CA ALA A 100 -13.38 -5.16 -11.51
C ALA A 100 -12.93 -4.54 -12.84
N ALA A 101 -12.73 -3.22 -12.89
CA ALA A 101 -12.18 -2.54 -14.06
C ALA A 101 -10.71 -2.94 -14.31
N LYS A 102 -9.90 -3.05 -13.25
CA LYS A 102 -8.50 -3.47 -13.35
C LYS A 102 -8.36 -4.97 -13.66
N PHE A 103 -9.27 -5.80 -13.16
CA PHE A 103 -9.24 -7.26 -13.24
C PHE A 103 -10.53 -7.85 -13.84
N PRO A 104 -10.75 -7.75 -15.18
CA PRO A 104 -12.00 -8.24 -15.80
C PRO A 104 -12.30 -9.72 -15.54
N PHE A 105 -11.29 -10.55 -15.22
CA PHE A 105 -11.48 -11.96 -14.91
C PHE A 105 -12.33 -12.21 -13.64
N VAL A 106 -12.44 -11.24 -12.74
CA VAL A 106 -13.22 -11.41 -11.50
C VAL A 106 -14.72 -11.56 -11.77
N ALA A 107 -15.22 -11.08 -12.92
CA ALA A 107 -16.59 -11.28 -13.31
C ALA A 107 -16.99 -12.78 -13.41
N GLY A 108 -16.00 -13.64 -13.78
CA GLY A 108 -16.18 -15.10 -13.79
C GLY A 108 -15.97 -15.78 -12.43
N LEU A 109 -15.52 -15.04 -11.41
CA LEU A 109 -15.17 -15.55 -10.09
C LEU A 109 -16.10 -15.06 -8.98
N LYS A 110 -17.33 -14.66 -9.32
CA LYS A 110 -18.29 -14.08 -8.38
C LYS A 110 -18.43 -14.89 -7.07
N ALA A 111 -18.57 -16.21 -7.17
CA ALA A 111 -18.68 -17.09 -6.00
C ALA A 111 -17.39 -17.13 -5.13
N VAL A 112 -16.23 -16.82 -5.71
CA VAL A 112 -14.96 -16.70 -4.97
C VAL A 112 -14.92 -15.36 -4.26
N VAL A 113 -15.27 -14.29 -4.95
CA VAL A 113 -15.31 -12.93 -4.39
C VAL A 113 -16.31 -12.83 -3.23
N GLU A 114 -17.49 -13.47 -3.36
CA GLU A 114 -18.53 -13.50 -2.31
C GLU A 114 -18.10 -14.24 -1.03
N ARG A 115 -17.05 -15.10 -1.08
CA ARG A 115 -16.48 -15.78 0.09
C ARG A 115 -15.34 -15.01 0.73
N ASN A 116 -14.80 -14.04 0.02
CA ASN A 116 -13.68 -13.22 0.46
C ASN A 116 -14.18 -11.89 1.04
N GLN A 117 -13.37 -11.31 1.89
CA GLN A 117 -13.57 -9.96 2.39
C GLN A 117 -12.74 -8.96 1.58
N LEU A 118 -13.26 -7.76 1.43
CA LEU A 118 -12.51 -6.63 0.92
C LEU A 118 -11.76 -5.97 2.07
N PHE A 119 -10.46 -5.82 1.89
CA PHE A 119 -9.57 -5.10 2.81
C PHE A 119 -9.04 -3.85 2.14
N VAL A 120 -8.72 -2.84 2.94
CA VAL A 120 -7.98 -1.65 2.53
C VAL A 120 -6.71 -1.53 3.34
N PHE A 121 -5.58 -1.38 2.66
CA PHE A 121 -4.32 -0.95 3.28
C PHE A 121 -4.24 0.57 3.19
N LEU A 122 -4.10 1.23 4.33
CA LEU A 122 -4.00 2.67 4.50
C LEU A 122 -2.54 3.04 4.76
N PRO A 123 -1.78 3.45 3.73
CA PRO A 123 -0.38 3.77 3.91
C PRO A 123 -0.23 5.08 4.70
N ARG A 124 0.72 5.08 5.65
CA ARG A 124 1.13 6.27 6.41
C ARG A 124 2.49 6.79 5.96
N TRP A 125 3.28 5.94 5.36
CA TRP A 125 4.59 6.23 4.81
C TRP A 125 4.80 5.45 3.52
N ILE A 126 5.35 6.12 2.51
CA ILE A 126 5.66 5.56 1.20
C ILE A 126 7.08 5.96 0.83
N ARG A 127 7.85 5.01 0.27
CA ARG A 127 9.14 5.24 -0.37
C ARG A 127 9.09 4.72 -1.79
N LEU A 128 9.44 5.58 -2.75
CA LEU A 128 9.82 5.18 -4.10
C LEU A 128 11.32 4.91 -4.11
N VAL A 129 11.73 3.77 -4.63
CA VAL A 129 13.11 3.47 -5.03
C VAL A 129 13.14 3.42 -6.55
N ASP A 130 14.12 4.06 -7.20
CA ASP A 130 14.26 4.04 -8.66
C ASP A 130 15.73 4.21 -9.09
N ASN A 131 16.43 3.11 -9.30
CA ASN A 131 17.84 3.11 -9.70
C ASN A 131 18.07 3.67 -11.12
N ARG A 132 17.03 3.78 -11.95
CA ARG A 132 17.14 4.42 -13.27
C ARG A 132 17.46 5.91 -13.18
N ARG A 133 17.13 6.54 -12.03
CA ARG A 133 17.44 7.95 -11.70
C ARG A 133 18.80 8.12 -11.03
N GLY A 134 19.49 7.01 -10.72
CA GLY A 134 20.77 6.94 -10.04
C GLY A 134 20.75 5.84 -8.98
N PHE A 135 21.93 5.23 -8.71
CA PHE A 135 22.07 4.15 -7.73
C PHE A 135 21.58 4.58 -6.34
N GLY A 136 20.58 3.86 -5.81
CA GLY A 136 20.01 4.13 -4.50
C GLY A 136 19.10 5.38 -4.46
N TYR A 137 18.68 5.91 -5.61
CA TYR A 137 17.72 7.02 -5.63
C TYR A 137 16.44 6.65 -4.91
N GLN A 138 15.99 7.53 -4.01
CA GLN A 138 14.76 7.35 -3.25
C GLN A 138 14.04 8.67 -2.98
N GLU A 139 12.73 8.60 -2.93
CA GLU A 139 11.85 9.67 -2.46
C GLU A 139 10.88 9.12 -1.44
N GLU A 140 10.55 9.92 -0.43
CA GLU A 140 9.66 9.52 0.65
C GLU A 140 8.50 10.50 0.81
N TRP A 141 7.33 9.97 1.18
CA TRP A 141 6.14 10.73 1.53
C TRP A 141 5.55 10.20 2.82
N ILE A 142 5.02 11.12 3.61
CA ILE A 142 4.31 10.83 4.85
C ILE A 142 2.91 11.40 4.72
N ARG A 143 1.90 10.62 5.09
CA ARG A 143 0.52 11.11 5.19
C ARG A 143 0.43 12.06 6.37
N SER A 144 -0.05 13.28 6.12
CA SER A 144 -0.25 14.27 7.18
C SER A 144 -1.35 13.81 8.14
N ALA A 145 -1.13 14.03 9.44
CA ALA A 145 -2.19 13.85 10.41
C ALA A 145 -3.28 14.92 10.20
N GLU A 146 -4.54 14.57 10.42
CA GLU A 146 -5.65 15.53 10.38
C GLU A 146 -5.32 16.74 11.27
N GLY A 147 -5.34 17.94 10.67
CA GLY A 147 -5.16 19.22 11.40
C GLY A 147 -3.86 19.99 11.13
N GLN A 148 -2.94 19.51 10.31
CA GLN A 148 -1.79 20.30 9.85
C GLN A 148 -2.10 21.07 8.55
N MET A 149 -1.98 22.39 8.59
CA MET A 149 -2.49 23.36 7.60
C MET A 149 -1.63 23.53 6.34
N GLU A 150 -0.73 22.64 5.99
CA GLU A 150 0.02 22.64 4.72
C GLU A 150 0.03 21.25 4.09
N VAL A 151 -1.15 20.81 3.68
CA VAL A 151 -1.32 19.54 2.99
C VAL A 151 -1.51 19.81 1.51
N SER A 152 -0.77 19.12 0.64
CA SER A 152 -1.18 19.02 -0.77
C SER A 152 -2.61 18.46 -0.81
N ASP A 153 -3.40 18.78 -1.84
CA ASP A 153 -4.79 18.29 -2.00
C ASP A 153 -4.95 16.76 -1.84
N SER A 154 -3.85 16.00 -1.94
CA SER A 154 -3.78 14.56 -1.76
C SER A 154 -3.53 14.09 -0.32
N GLY A 155 -3.36 14.98 0.66
CA GLY A 155 -3.01 14.61 2.04
C GLY A 155 -1.58 14.10 2.26
N TRP A 156 -0.73 14.13 1.23
CA TRP A 156 0.64 13.66 1.28
C TRP A 156 1.64 14.81 1.24
N ARG A 157 2.71 14.75 2.06
CA ARG A 157 3.87 15.65 1.97
C ARG A 157 5.14 14.84 1.73
N ARG A 158 6.06 15.42 0.97
CA ARG A 158 7.39 14.84 0.76
C ARG A 158 8.18 14.91 2.07
N PHE A 159 8.78 13.79 2.47
CA PHE A 159 9.66 13.75 3.63
C PHE A 159 10.98 14.45 3.32
N GLN A 160 11.38 15.38 4.20
CA GLN A 160 12.68 16.05 4.15
C GLN A 160 13.35 15.86 5.53
N PRO A 161 14.36 15.00 5.64
CA PRO A 161 14.96 14.63 6.94
C PRO A 161 15.53 15.84 7.71
N GLU A 162 15.92 16.89 7.02
CA GLU A 162 16.47 18.10 7.63
C GLU A 162 15.45 18.93 8.43
N ASN A 163 14.17 18.73 8.17
CA ASN A 163 13.08 19.51 8.78
C ASN A 163 12.38 18.77 9.94
N GLU A 164 12.73 17.52 10.22
CA GLU A 164 11.97 16.65 11.14
C GLU A 164 12.74 16.13 12.35
N LEU A 165 13.98 16.54 12.56
CA LEU A 165 14.66 16.27 13.81
C LEU A 165 14.14 17.26 14.87
N PRO A 166 13.37 16.80 15.89
CA PRO A 166 13.13 17.63 17.05
C PRO A 166 14.50 17.98 17.65
N GLY A 167 14.74 19.27 17.87
CA GLY A 167 15.99 19.78 18.38
C GLY A 167 16.47 19.00 19.59
N GLU A 168 17.50 18.20 19.42
CA GLU A 168 18.34 17.82 20.55
C GLU A 168 19.03 19.08 21.03
N THR A 169 18.47 19.66 22.09
CA THR A 169 19.22 20.59 22.93
C THR A 169 20.42 19.85 23.49
N ARG A 170 21.57 20.03 22.85
CA ARG A 170 22.84 19.69 23.46
C ARG A 170 23.02 20.63 24.66
N GLY A 171 22.78 20.10 25.85
CA GLY A 171 23.27 20.63 27.09
C GLY A 171 24.57 19.95 27.48
#